data_92be9b29f11af6154caf493607558ec4
#
_entry.id   92be9b29f11af6154caf493607558ec4
#
_cell.length_a   1.000
_cell.length_b   1.000
_cell.length_c   1.000
_cell.angle_alpha   90.00
_cell.angle_beta   90.00
_cell.angle_gamma   90.00
#
_symmetry.space_group_name_H-M   'P 1'
#
loop_
_entity.id
_entity.type
_entity.pdbx_description
1 polymer ?
#
loop_
_entity_poly.entity_id
_entity_poly.type
_entity_poly.pdbx_seq_one_letter_code
_entity_poly.pdbx_strand_id
1 'polypeptide(L)'
;QRRGADGAIQTVQAHVRGAPQRAWEGRPNEAWRQQIAREESNRDGGDHGYGLRNPSTGALGRYQMLRPALTDAGWWDQGTRQWTATAEAHGVRSDTDFLTNPAAQEEAFTAVMRSNQRQLRAFGADRTVGQRITGMDGGSLTVTESGLAAAAHREGARAVRDYLRHRAAGLPRPQPV
;
A
#
# COMPACT_ATOMS: atom_id res chain seq x y z
N GLN A 1 13.28 38.39 26.28
CA GLN A 1 12.58 38.13 24.99
C GLN A 1 12.58 36.64 24.76
N ARG A 2 11.41 36.01 25.01
CA ARG A 2 11.19 34.58 24.78
C ARG A 2 10.59 34.43 23.38
N ARG A 3 11.39 34.01 22.44
CA ARG A 3 10.90 33.44 21.17
C ARG A 3 11.23 31.97 21.17
N GLY A 4 10.22 31.13 20.92
CA GLY A 4 10.52 29.83 20.39
C GLY A 4 9.71 28.65 20.87
N ALA A 5 8.58 28.79 21.55
CA ALA A 5 7.75 27.64 21.90
C ALA A 5 6.45 27.50 21.08
N ASP A 6 5.96 28.58 20.49
CA ASP A 6 4.59 28.58 19.92
C ASP A 6 4.49 28.11 18.47
N GLY A 7 5.57 28.19 17.68
CA GLY A 7 5.54 27.79 16.28
C GLY A 7 5.44 26.27 16.06
N ALA A 8 6.09 25.49 16.89
CA ALA A 8 6.07 24.02 16.78
C ALA A 8 4.74 23.43 17.20
N ILE A 9 4.11 24.00 18.22
CA ILE A 9 2.81 23.55 18.74
C ILE A 9 1.68 23.87 17.76
N GLN A 10 1.72 25.03 17.09
CA GLN A 10 0.72 25.41 16.10
C GLN A 10 0.79 24.51 14.86
N THR A 11 1.96 24.07 14.45
CA THR A 11 2.13 23.16 13.29
C THR A 11 1.54 21.76 13.58
N VAL A 12 1.72 21.27 14.82
CA VAL A 12 1.15 19.99 15.26
C VAL A 12 -0.38 20.08 15.40
N GLN A 13 -0.92 21.20 15.89
CA GLN A 13 -2.38 21.38 16.02
C GLN A 13 -3.09 21.57 14.68
N ALA A 14 -2.45 22.15 13.68
CA ALA A 14 -3.01 22.25 12.34
C ALA A 14 -3.15 20.88 11.64
N HIS A 15 -2.27 19.93 11.97
CA HIS A 15 -2.35 18.54 11.45
C HIS A 15 -3.43 17.70 12.13
N VAL A 16 -3.85 18.04 13.35
CA VAL A 16 -4.87 17.29 14.10
C VAL A 16 -6.30 17.68 13.68
N ARG A 17 -6.50 18.79 12.97
CA ARG A 17 -7.82 19.27 12.54
C ARG A 17 -8.28 18.79 11.16
N GLY A 18 -7.39 18.16 10.40
CA GLY A 18 -7.78 17.45 9.19
C GLY A 18 -8.27 16.03 9.49
N ALA A 19 -9.12 15.45 8.64
CA ALA A 19 -9.40 14.03 8.71
C ALA A 19 -8.07 13.27 8.78
N PRO A 20 -7.95 12.21 9.62
CA PRO A 20 -6.68 11.52 9.81
C PRO A 20 -6.16 11.06 8.44
N GLN A 21 -5.00 11.59 8.06
CA GLN A 21 -4.36 11.26 6.80
C GLN A 21 -3.94 9.80 6.85
N ARG A 22 -4.35 9.04 5.85
CA ARG A 22 -4.06 7.60 5.80
C ARG A 22 -2.58 7.39 5.54
N ALA A 23 -2.05 6.26 6.01
CA ALA A 23 -0.63 5.94 5.92
C ALA A 23 -0.05 6.01 4.49
N TRP A 24 -0.86 5.71 3.48
CA TRP A 24 -0.46 5.73 2.07
C TRP A 24 -0.83 7.01 1.30
N GLU A 25 -1.59 7.92 1.90
CA GLU A 25 -2.00 9.17 1.23
C GLU A 25 -0.90 10.20 1.34
N GLY A 26 -0.46 10.67 0.17
CA GLY A 26 0.43 11.80 0.03
C GLY A 26 1.86 11.60 0.53
N ARG A 27 2.69 12.58 0.23
CA ARG A 27 4.12 12.60 0.59
C ARG A 27 4.43 12.71 2.08
N PRO A 28 3.57 13.22 2.97
CA PRO A 28 3.85 13.22 4.40
C PRO A 28 4.03 11.82 5.03
N ASN A 29 3.64 10.75 4.35
CA ASN A 29 3.78 9.38 4.84
C ASN A 29 5.01 8.67 4.25
N GLU A 30 6.06 9.41 3.95
CA GLU A 30 7.29 8.91 3.34
C GLU A 30 7.90 7.75 4.13
N ALA A 31 7.93 7.82 5.45
CA ALA A 31 8.49 6.75 6.29
C ALA A 31 7.76 5.41 6.11
N TRP A 32 6.43 5.43 6.03
CA TRP A 32 5.64 4.23 5.78
C TRP A 32 5.86 3.70 4.36
N ARG A 33 5.90 4.59 3.36
CA ARG A 33 6.19 4.22 1.96
C ARG A 33 7.59 3.64 1.82
N GLN A 34 8.58 4.21 2.50
CA GLN A 34 9.95 3.68 2.53
C GLN A 34 10.02 2.30 3.19
N GLN A 35 9.23 2.05 4.24
CA GLN A 35 9.16 0.72 4.84
C GLN A 35 8.62 -0.31 3.85
N ILE A 36 7.49 -0.03 3.20
CA ILE A 36 6.94 -0.92 2.15
C ILE A 36 7.97 -1.14 1.03
N ALA A 37 8.61 -0.08 0.54
CA ALA A 37 9.61 -0.19 -0.51
C ALA A 37 10.81 -1.07 -0.10
N ARG A 38 11.28 -0.97 1.14
CA ARG A 38 12.36 -1.82 1.65
C ARG A 38 11.96 -3.29 1.72
N GLU A 39 10.74 -3.58 2.17
CA GLU A 39 10.22 -4.93 2.25
C GLU A 39 10.02 -5.56 0.85
N GLU A 40 9.63 -4.78 -0.14
CA GLU A 40 9.32 -5.27 -1.48
C GLU A 40 10.54 -5.27 -2.42
N SER A 41 11.40 -4.27 -2.36
CA SER A 41 12.52 -4.14 -3.28
C SER A 41 13.87 -4.59 -2.72
N ASN A 42 14.01 -4.68 -1.40
CA ASN A 42 15.23 -5.05 -0.67
C ASN A 42 16.53 -4.42 -1.23
N ARG A 43 16.45 -3.18 -1.77
CA ARG A 43 17.58 -2.49 -2.40
C ARG A 43 17.62 -1.01 -2.01
N ASP A 44 18.71 -0.64 -1.37
CA ASP A 44 19.18 0.74 -1.27
C ASP A 44 19.94 1.14 -2.56
N GLY A 45 19.39 0.80 -3.73
CA GLY A 45 19.95 1.19 -5.02
C GLY A 45 19.82 2.69 -5.24
N GLY A 46 20.71 3.30 -6.02
CA GLY A 46 20.74 4.74 -6.28
C GLY A 46 19.48 5.33 -6.90
N ASP A 47 18.59 4.49 -7.44
CA ASP A 47 17.26 4.83 -7.96
C ASP A 47 16.12 4.52 -6.98
N HIS A 48 16.43 4.18 -5.73
CA HIS A 48 15.45 3.81 -4.70
C HIS A 48 14.47 2.69 -5.12
N GLY A 49 14.86 1.82 -6.06
CA GLY A 49 14.08 0.69 -6.56
C GLY A 49 13.05 1.04 -7.64
N TYR A 50 13.01 2.27 -8.12
CA TYR A 50 12.05 2.65 -9.16
C TYR A 50 12.27 1.90 -10.48
N GLY A 51 13.50 1.65 -10.89
CA GLY A 51 13.83 0.89 -12.10
C GLY A 51 13.69 -0.64 -11.97
N LEU A 52 13.30 -1.15 -10.82
CA LEU A 52 13.30 -2.59 -10.57
C LEU A 52 12.15 -3.30 -11.28
N ARG A 53 12.49 -4.35 -12.03
CA ARG A 53 11.53 -5.34 -12.53
C ARG A 53 11.87 -6.70 -11.95
N ASN A 54 10.92 -7.37 -11.34
CA ASN A 54 11.10 -8.73 -10.87
C ASN A 54 10.92 -9.71 -12.05
N PRO A 55 11.95 -10.44 -12.45
CA PRO A 55 11.87 -11.32 -13.61
C PRO A 55 10.97 -12.54 -13.38
N SER A 56 10.78 -12.97 -12.15
CA SER A 56 9.98 -14.15 -11.81
C SER A 56 8.49 -13.84 -11.72
N THR A 57 8.11 -12.69 -11.15
CA THR A 57 6.72 -12.31 -10.93
C THR A 57 6.19 -11.28 -11.91
N GLY A 58 7.08 -10.57 -12.62
CA GLY A 58 6.74 -9.42 -13.46
C GLY A 58 6.36 -8.17 -12.68
N ALA A 59 6.56 -8.16 -11.36
CA ALA A 59 6.30 -7.00 -10.51
C ALA A 59 7.19 -5.80 -10.89
N LEU A 60 6.63 -4.59 -10.81
CA LEU A 60 7.24 -3.38 -11.33
C LEU A 60 7.49 -2.34 -10.25
N GLY A 61 8.66 -1.73 -10.35
CA GLY A 61 9.05 -0.53 -9.65
C GLY A 61 9.32 -0.69 -8.17
N ARG A 62 9.43 0.44 -7.51
CA ARG A 62 9.78 0.57 -6.09
C ARG A 62 8.89 -0.27 -5.16
N TYR A 63 7.61 -0.36 -5.47
CA TYR A 63 6.60 -1.03 -4.66
C TYR A 63 6.22 -2.41 -5.19
N GLN A 64 6.98 -2.95 -6.15
CA GLN A 64 6.75 -4.27 -6.76
C GLN A 64 5.28 -4.53 -7.10
N MET A 65 4.67 -3.55 -7.81
CA MET A 65 3.27 -3.62 -8.20
C MET A 65 3.03 -4.67 -9.27
N LEU A 66 2.13 -5.60 -9.01
CA LEU A 66 1.69 -6.63 -9.94
C LEU A 66 0.59 -6.11 -10.89
N ARG A 67 0.48 -6.71 -12.07
CA ARG A 67 -0.57 -6.36 -13.05
C ARG A 67 -1.99 -6.42 -12.48
N PRO A 68 -2.39 -7.44 -11.71
CA PRO A 68 -3.72 -7.44 -11.08
C PRO A 68 -3.97 -6.20 -10.20
N ALA A 69 -3.00 -5.80 -9.38
CA ALA A 69 -3.12 -4.62 -8.54
C ALA A 69 -3.25 -3.32 -9.37
N LEU A 70 -2.46 -3.20 -10.45
CA LEU A 70 -2.55 -2.08 -11.39
C LEU A 70 -3.88 -2.08 -12.15
N THR A 71 -4.45 -3.25 -12.45
CA THR A 71 -5.78 -3.39 -13.06
C THR A 71 -6.86 -2.91 -12.12
N ASP A 72 -6.86 -3.37 -10.88
CA ASP A 72 -7.81 -2.96 -9.84
C ASP A 72 -7.73 -1.46 -9.53
N ALA A 73 -6.56 -0.86 -9.75
CA ALA A 73 -6.32 0.57 -9.61
C ALA A 73 -6.67 1.40 -10.86
N GLY A 74 -7.02 0.75 -11.98
CA GLY A 74 -7.37 1.40 -13.23
C GLY A 74 -6.18 1.91 -14.05
N TRP A 75 -4.96 1.41 -13.79
CA TRP A 75 -3.74 1.77 -14.51
C TRP A 75 -3.39 0.80 -15.63
N TRP A 76 -3.85 -0.45 -15.55
CA TRP A 76 -3.61 -1.49 -16.54
C TRP A 76 -4.92 -2.12 -16.99
N ASP A 77 -5.07 -2.35 -18.28
CA ASP A 77 -6.17 -3.10 -18.86
C ASP A 77 -5.74 -4.55 -19.11
N GLN A 78 -6.31 -5.47 -18.35
CA GLN A 78 -5.99 -6.89 -18.44
C GLN A 78 -6.51 -7.52 -19.76
N GLY A 79 -7.60 -7.00 -20.31
CA GLY A 79 -8.21 -7.53 -21.55
C GLY A 79 -7.38 -7.19 -22.78
N THR A 80 -6.98 -5.93 -22.92
CA THR A 80 -6.14 -5.45 -24.02
C THR A 80 -4.65 -5.64 -23.77
N ARG A 81 -4.25 -5.89 -22.51
CA ARG A 81 -2.86 -5.95 -22.04
C ARG A 81 -2.08 -4.66 -22.35
N GLN A 82 -2.72 -3.53 -22.05
CA GLN A 82 -2.17 -2.20 -22.30
C GLN A 82 -2.29 -1.31 -21.06
N TRP A 83 -1.44 -0.30 -21.00
CA TRP A 83 -1.60 0.81 -20.06
C TRP A 83 -2.84 1.62 -20.43
N THR A 84 -3.60 2.05 -19.44
CA THR A 84 -4.87 2.76 -19.65
C THR A 84 -4.64 4.25 -19.92
N ALA A 85 -5.69 4.95 -20.34
CA ALA A 85 -5.67 6.40 -20.47
C ALA A 85 -5.30 7.11 -19.15
N THR A 86 -5.63 6.51 -17.99
CA THR A 86 -5.16 7.02 -16.67
C THR A 86 -3.64 6.99 -16.59
N ALA A 87 -3.01 5.88 -16.95
CA ALA A 87 -1.56 5.76 -16.96
C ALA A 87 -0.92 6.72 -17.98
N GLU A 88 -1.50 6.83 -19.17
CA GLU A 88 -1.04 7.75 -20.23
C GLU A 88 -1.08 9.22 -19.79
N ALA A 89 -2.11 9.63 -19.04
CA ALA A 89 -2.20 10.97 -18.47
C ALA A 89 -1.05 11.29 -17.50
N HIS A 90 -0.41 10.25 -16.94
CA HIS A 90 0.80 10.35 -16.11
C HIS A 90 2.10 10.04 -16.89
N GLY A 91 2.04 10.00 -18.23
CA GLY A 91 3.21 9.79 -19.10
C GLY A 91 3.64 8.34 -19.21
N VAL A 92 2.77 7.37 -18.92
CA VAL A 92 3.07 5.93 -18.97
C VAL A 92 2.31 5.24 -20.08
N ARG A 93 3.01 4.80 -21.11
CA ARG A 93 2.51 3.99 -22.25
C ARG A 93 3.19 2.64 -22.35
N SER A 94 4.30 2.47 -21.61
CA SER A 94 5.09 1.25 -21.59
C SER A 94 5.62 0.95 -20.19
N ASP A 95 6.09 -0.29 -19.98
CA ASP A 95 6.78 -0.67 -18.74
C ASP A 95 8.04 0.17 -18.52
N THR A 96 8.74 0.51 -19.60
CA THR A 96 9.92 1.37 -19.54
C THR A 96 9.55 2.76 -19.05
N ASP A 97 8.47 3.36 -19.58
CA ASP A 97 7.99 4.67 -19.09
C ASP A 97 7.67 4.60 -17.61
N PHE A 98 7.00 3.54 -17.18
CA PHE A 98 6.64 3.34 -15.76
C PHE A 98 7.88 3.24 -14.87
N LEU A 99 8.87 2.42 -15.26
CA LEU A 99 10.10 2.18 -14.48
C LEU A 99 11.03 3.39 -14.43
N THR A 100 10.93 4.30 -15.39
CA THR A 100 11.72 5.55 -15.44
C THR A 100 10.97 6.78 -14.92
N ASN A 101 9.74 6.60 -14.43
CA ASN A 101 8.90 7.69 -13.95
C ASN A 101 8.50 7.51 -12.46
N PRO A 102 9.33 7.96 -11.51
CA PRO A 102 9.02 7.87 -10.08
C PRO A 102 7.69 8.51 -9.70
N ALA A 103 7.35 9.66 -10.29
CA ALA A 103 6.10 10.36 -9.98
C ALA A 103 4.86 9.52 -10.35
N ALA A 104 4.87 8.88 -11.52
CA ALA A 104 3.81 7.97 -11.94
C ALA A 104 3.70 6.76 -11.02
N GLN A 105 4.82 6.20 -10.55
CA GLN A 105 4.79 5.09 -9.59
C GLN A 105 4.19 5.48 -8.24
N GLU A 106 4.46 6.67 -7.73
CA GLU A 106 3.85 7.17 -6.50
C GLU A 106 2.34 7.35 -6.64
N GLU A 107 1.87 7.87 -7.77
CA GLU A 107 0.43 8.00 -8.06
C GLU A 107 -0.24 6.64 -8.24
N ALA A 108 0.38 5.73 -9.00
CA ALA A 108 -0.12 4.37 -9.17
C ALA A 108 -0.21 3.63 -7.83
N PHE A 109 0.82 3.74 -6.98
CA PHE A 109 0.80 3.16 -5.65
C PHE A 109 -0.33 3.71 -4.80
N THR A 110 -0.56 5.02 -4.82
CA THR A 110 -1.70 5.64 -4.14
C THR A 110 -3.04 5.08 -4.64
N ALA A 111 -3.19 4.90 -5.95
CA ALA A 111 -4.38 4.32 -6.56
C ALA A 111 -4.59 2.85 -6.16
N VAL A 112 -3.52 2.04 -6.14
CA VAL A 112 -3.54 0.65 -5.67
C VAL A 112 -3.98 0.59 -4.21
N MET A 113 -3.42 1.44 -3.34
CA MET A 113 -3.78 1.45 -1.92
C MET A 113 -5.24 1.86 -1.70
N ARG A 114 -5.74 2.83 -2.46
CA ARG A 114 -7.17 3.20 -2.45
C ARG A 114 -8.07 2.06 -2.92
N SER A 115 -7.65 1.31 -3.92
CA SER A 115 -8.37 0.13 -4.39
C SER A 115 -8.43 -0.95 -3.32
N ASN A 116 -7.28 -1.30 -2.74
CA ASN A 116 -7.19 -2.26 -1.63
C ASN A 116 -8.11 -1.86 -0.48
N GLN A 117 -8.15 -0.58 -0.12
CA GLN A 117 -9.02 -0.10 0.94
C GLN A 117 -10.51 -0.24 0.60
N ARG A 118 -10.92 0.08 -0.63
CA ARG A 118 -12.32 -0.15 -1.04
C ARG A 118 -12.70 -1.61 -0.90
N GLN A 119 -11.82 -2.53 -1.33
CA GLN A 119 -12.03 -3.96 -1.21
C GLN A 119 -12.09 -4.42 0.25
N LEU A 120 -11.15 -3.98 1.10
CA LEU A 120 -11.16 -4.29 2.53
C LEU A 120 -12.46 -3.85 3.20
N ARG A 121 -12.97 -2.66 2.87
CA ARG A 121 -14.28 -2.17 3.36
C ARG A 121 -15.44 -3.02 2.85
N ALA A 122 -15.45 -3.35 1.57
CA ALA A 122 -16.48 -4.22 0.99
C ALA A 122 -16.51 -5.60 1.66
N PHE A 123 -15.36 -6.08 2.13
CA PHE A 123 -15.24 -7.33 2.89
C PHE A 123 -15.50 -7.16 4.40
N GLY A 124 -15.68 -5.94 4.90
CA GLY A 124 -15.87 -5.64 6.33
C GLY A 124 -14.60 -5.78 7.17
N ALA A 125 -13.43 -5.87 6.55
CA ALA A 125 -12.15 -6.01 7.26
C ALA A 125 -11.79 -4.75 8.07
N ASP A 126 -12.24 -3.58 7.65
CA ASP A 126 -12.07 -2.32 8.37
C ASP A 126 -12.71 -2.31 9.76
N ARG A 127 -13.76 -3.13 9.99
CA ARG A 127 -14.42 -3.29 11.30
C ARG A 127 -13.54 -3.99 12.33
N THR A 128 -12.45 -4.61 11.92
CA THR A 128 -11.49 -5.26 12.83
C THR A 128 -10.43 -4.30 13.36
N VAL A 129 -10.36 -3.08 12.86
CA VAL A 129 -9.41 -2.07 13.34
C VAL A 129 -9.61 -1.81 14.84
N GLY A 130 -8.53 -1.82 15.60
CA GLY A 130 -8.53 -1.72 17.06
C GLY A 130 -8.69 -3.07 17.79
N GLN A 131 -9.09 -4.14 17.13
CA GLN A 131 -9.18 -5.45 17.74
C GLN A 131 -7.79 -6.07 17.95
N ARG A 132 -7.66 -6.85 19.01
CA ARG A 132 -6.47 -7.67 19.28
C ARG A 132 -6.70 -9.05 18.67
N ILE A 133 -5.75 -9.51 17.89
CA ILE A 133 -5.74 -10.85 17.32
C ILE A 133 -4.43 -11.56 17.68
N THR A 134 -4.46 -12.87 17.69
CA THR A 134 -3.25 -13.67 17.83
C THR A 134 -2.59 -13.81 16.46
N GLY A 135 -1.33 -13.38 16.33
CA GLY A 135 -0.51 -13.53 15.13
C GLY A 135 -0.19 -14.99 14.83
N MET A 136 0.47 -15.23 13.71
CA MET A 136 0.87 -16.58 13.29
C MET A 136 2.00 -17.16 14.16
N ASP A 137 2.78 -16.29 14.77
CA ASP A 137 3.84 -16.60 15.74
C ASP A 137 3.34 -16.81 17.18
N GLY A 138 2.02 -16.75 17.39
CA GLY A 138 1.39 -16.82 18.71
C GLY A 138 1.38 -15.49 19.45
N GLY A 139 2.05 -14.45 18.95
CA GLY A 139 2.06 -13.12 19.53
C GLY A 139 0.73 -12.41 19.38
N SER A 140 0.41 -11.51 20.32
CA SER A 140 -0.80 -10.66 20.21
C SER A 140 -0.46 -9.39 19.44
N LEU A 141 -1.27 -9.05 18.46
CA LEU A 141 -1.15 -7.80 17.70
C LEU A 141 -2.50 -7.06 17.65
N THR A 142 -2.44 -5.74 17.63
CA THR A 142 -3.61 -4.90 17.40
C THR A 142 -3.74 -4.62 15.90
N VAL A 143 -4.92 -4.88 15.34
CA VAL A 143 -5.19 -4.58 13.94
C VAL A 143 -5.22 -3.07 13.75
N THR A 144 -4.42 -2.57 12.82
CA THR A 144 -4.36 -1.15 12.45
C THR A 144 -4.76 -0.95 10.99
N GLU A 145 -5.21 0.24 10.64
CA GLU A 145 -5.54 0.57 9.25
C GLU A 145 -4.31 0.45 8.35
N SER A 146 -3.14 0.91 8.80
CA SER A 146 -1.86 0.77 8.09
C SER A 146 -1.44 -0.68 7.91
N GLY A 147 -1.64 -1.52 8.95
CA GLY A 147 -1.36 -2.95 8.88
C GLY A 147 -2.25 -3.68 7.88
N LEU A 148 -3.56 -3.35 7.84
CA LEU A 148 -4.47 -3.90 6.84
C LEU A 148 -4.08 -3.48 5.42
N ALA A 149 -3.68 -2.22 5.24
CA ALA A 149 -3.25 -1.70 3.96
C ALA A 149 -1.97 -2.38 3.46
N ALA A 150 -0.96 -2.53 4.32
CA ALA A 150 0.28 -3.23 3.99
C ALA A 150 0.03 -4.70 3.67
N ALA A 151 -0.77 -5.40 4.48
CA ALA A 151 -1.12 -6.80 4.24
C ALA A 151 -1.88 -6.97 2.92
N ALA A 152 -2.82 -6.07 2.59
CA ALA A 152 -3.57 -6.12 1.34
C ALA A 152 -2.69 -5.80 0.12
N HIS A 153 -1.66 -4.96 0.27
CA HIS A 153 -0.70 -4.72 -0.79
C HIS A 153 0.10 -6.00 -1.11
N ARG A 154 0.56 -6.70 -0.08
CA ARG A 154 1.39 -7.90 -0.22
C ARG A 154 0.60 -9.14 -0.63
N GLU A 155 -0.53 -9.40 0.02
CA GLU A 155 -1.27 -10.66 -0.10
C GLU A 155 -2.60 -10.53 -0.87
N GLY A 156 -3.05 -9.29 -1.12
CA GLY A 156 -4.36 -8.97 -1.66
C GLY A 156 -5.46 -8.89 -0.59
N ALA A 157 -6.45 -8.03 -0.80
CA ALA A 157 -7.51 -7.76 0.17
C ALA A 157 -8.37 -9.00 0.50
N ARG A 158 -8.53 -9.93 -0.45
CA ARG A 158 -9.26 -11.19 -0.25
C ARG A 158 -8.54 -12.10 0.75
N ALA A 159 -7.23 -12.28 0.61
CA ALA A 159 -6.44 -13.09 1.54
C ALA A 159 -6.46 -12.51 2.96
N VAL A 160 -6.38 -11.18 3.09
CA VAL A 160 -6.53 -10.50 4.39
C VAL A 160 -7.90 -10.78 5.01
N ARG A 161 -9.00 -10.67 4.24
CA ARG A 161 -10.35 -11.04 4.71
C ARG A 161 -10.40 -12.46 5.24
N ASP A 162 -9.88 -13.41 4.45
CA ASP A 162 -9.96 -14.83 4.78
C ASP A 162 -9.13 -15.16 6.03
N TYR A 163 -7.97 -14.53 6.16
CA TYR A 163 -7.15 -14.62 7.37
C TYR A 163 -7.89 -14.11 8.61
N LEU A 164 -8.49 -12.92 8.53
CA LEU A 164 -9.23 -12.33 9.65
C LEU A 164 -10.43 -13.18 10.05
N ARG A 165 -11.16 -13.74 9.09
CA ARG A 165 -12.29 -14.67 9.35
C ARG A 165 -11.83 -15.95 10.03
N HIS A 166 -10.73 -16.53 9.59
CA HIS A 166 -10.14 -17.72 10.22
C HIS A 166 -9.74 -17.46 11.66
N ARG A 167 -9.14 -16.30 11.93
CA ARG A 167 -8.72 -15.90 13.27
C ARG A 167 -9.91 -15.62 14.19
N ALA A 168 -10.95 -14.98 13.69
CA ALA A 168 -12.19 -14.76 14.45
C ALA A 168 -12.90 -16.08 14.81
N ALA A 169 -12.78 -17.11 13.97
CA ALA A 169 -13.34 -18.44 14.21
C ALA A 169 -12.46 -19.35 15.08
N GLY A 170 -11.27 -18.89 15.50
CA GLY A 170 -10.32 -19.70 16.26
C GLY A 170 -9.72 -20.88 15.48
N LEU A 171 -9.85 -20.87 14.15
CA LEU A 171 -9.39 -21.97 13.30
C LEU A 171 -7.87 -21.90 13.04
N PRO A 172 -7.18 -23.04 12.87
CA PRO A 172 -5.80 -23.08 12.46
C PRO A 172 -5.63 -22.50 11.04
N ARG A 173 -4.38 -22.17 10.68
CA ARG A 173 -4.03 -21.59 9.38
C ARG A 173 -4.61 -22.39 8.21
N PRO A 174 -5.22 -21.75 7.19
CA PRO A 174 -5.48 -22.41 5.91
C PRO A 174 -4.15 -22.93 5.34
N GLN A 175 -4.10 -24.21 4.99
CA GLN A 175 -2.95 -24.75 4.27
C GLN A 175 -2.91 -24.13 2.86
N PRO A 176 -1.73 -23.76 2.33
CA PRO A 176 -1.62 -23.35 0.94
C PRO A 176 -2.02 -24.52 0.05
N VAL A 177 -2.87 -24.25 -0.92
CA VAL A 177 -3.24 -25.17 -2.01
C VAL A 177 -2.13 -25.26 -3.00
#